data_9383a67b6a9fb8f043be6f8944f3222a
#
_entry.id   9383a67b6a9fb8f043be6f8944f3222a
#
_cell.length_a   1.000
_cell.length_b   1.000
_cell.length_c   1.000
_cell.angle_alpha   90.00
_cell.angle_beta   90.00
_cell.angle_gamma   90.00
#
_symmetry.space_group_name_H-M   'P 1'
#
loop_
_entity.id
_entity.type
_entity.pdbx_description
1 polymer ?
#
loop_
_entity_poly.entity_id
_entity_poly.type
_entity_poly.pdbx_seq_one_letter_code
_entity_poly.pdbx_strand_id
1 'polypeptide(L)'
;MSPAARKTAPKPRPQKAAAQQTVKKTRTQTTSTTRAKATATVSSAKTRASKATPAKVQPKATARARQPKPLGHVTFVGVGPGDPSLLTIAGRDALVAADAVVIEGPQHEVFLRLCRAGVEVVDGSGADGSRALRNAARARTVVKTAKASANVVRLLSGDPFTFSSGPEEAAACRKAGIAFNVVPGVSELAAVPSYAGIPLTVKGEREVTVLDVAEAKLDFTGLNPKQTLVLLNAFDLLRDVAKALVEAGFDPATPVAVTSGGTTTAQASTVGTLDTIAADVRAAKLTGPAVVTVGSVVEQREQLSWFETKPLFGWRILVPRTKDQAGPLMDRLRRYGAMPEEVPTISVEPPRNPQQMDKAIRGLVEGRYEWVAFTSVNAVKAVREKFDEYGLDARAFSGLKIAAVGDKTAEAIVAWGIKPDLVPSGEQSARGLVEDWPPYDEVLDPINRVFLPRADIATETLVAGLTELGWEVDDVTAYRTVRAAPPPAPTREAIKTGKFDAVVFTSSSTVRNLVGIAGKPHASTVIAVIGPATMKTAEEHGLRVDAMAEHPSAEELADALAQFGADRRDGFLAAGEPVTRPSERRPGSRRKS
;
A
#
# COMPACT_ATOMS: atom_id res chain seq x y z
N MET A 1 56.46 29.88 24.45
CA MET A 1 57.00 28.81 25.31
C MET A 1 56.11 27.58 25.19
N SER A 2 56.70 26.57 24.64
CA SER A 2 56.19 25.21 24.37
C SER A 2 56.14 24.36 25.64
N PRO A 3 55.75 23.05 25.61
CA PRO A 3 54.68 22.25 24.99
C PRO A 3 54.14 21.15 25.94
N ALA A 4 53.39 20.21 25.36
CA ALA A 4 53.11 18.83 25.81
C ALA A 4 51.79 18.63 26.60
N ALA A 5 51.01 17.56 26.42
CA ALA A 5 51.35 16.21 25.95
C ALA A 5 50.08 15.50 25.45
N ARG A 6 50.25 14.77 24.35
CA ARG A 6 49.33 13.73 23.86
C ARG A 6 49.24 12.57 24.86
N LYS A 7 48.03 12.10 25.19
CA LYS A 7 47.80 10.75 25.73
C LYS A 7 46.96 9.94 24.74
N THR A 8 47.57 8.92 24.21
CA THR A 8 47.06 7.88 23.33
C THR A 8 46.21 6.89 24.12
N ALA A 9 45.03 6.55 23.61
CA ALA A 9 44.19 5.47 24.10
C ALA A 9 44.60 4.13 23.46
N PRO A 10 44.49 2.99 24.16
CA PRO A 10 44.96 1.70 23.67
C PRO A 10 43.89 0.97 22.82
N LYS A 11 44.39 0.25 21.79
CA LYS A 11 43.63 -0.67 20.92
C LYS A 11 43.15 -1.92 21.70
N PRO A 12 41.98 -2.47 21.44
CA PRO A 12 41.62 -3.80 21.97
C PRO A 12 42.22 -4.92 21.11
N ARG A 13 42.75 -5.95 21.79
CA ARG A 13 43.24 -7.21 21.25
C ARG A 13 42.07 -8.15 20.86
N PRO A 14 42.27 -9.06 19.89
CA PRO A 14 41.30 -10.05 19.51
C PRO A 14 41.33 -11.27 20.46
N GLN A 15 40.14 -11.69 20.95
CA GLN A 15 39.96 -12.97 21.63
C GLN A 15 39.63 -14.07 20.63
N LYS A 16 40.48 -15.10 20.62
CA LYS A 16 40.21 -16.44 20.08
C LYS A 16 39.40 -17.20 21.13
N ALA A 17 38.30 -17.83 20.74
CA ALA A 17 37.79 -19.01 21.45
C ALA A 17 37.13 -19.94 20.43
N ALA A 18 37.71 -21.11 20.29
CA ALA A 18 37.14 -22.28 19.65
C ALA A 18 36.22 -23.01 20.64
N ALA A 19 35.09 -23.47 20.19
CA ALA A 19 34.40 -24.61 20.81
C ALA A 19 33.69 -25.38 19.70
N GLN A 20 34.28 -26.49 19.32
CA GLN A 20 33.67 -27.57 18.56
C GLN A 20 32.63 -28.26 19.44
N GLN A 21 31.40 -28.40 18.97
CA GLN A 21 30.46 -29.39 19.50
C GLN A 21 30.02 -30.31 18.38
N THR A 22 30.35 -31.55 18.61
CA THR A 22 30.14 -32.77 17.84
C THR A 22 28.65 -33.08 17.73
N VAL A 23 28.10 -33.16 16.52
CA VAL A 23 26.76 -33.68 16.28
C VAL A 23 26.89 -35.17 15.98
N LYS A 24 26.36 -36.02 16.88
CA LYS A 24 26.19 -37.45 16.71
C LYS A 24 25.16 -37.76 15.61
N LYS A 25 25.62 -38.43 14.56
CA LYS A 25 24.75 -39.08 13.56
C LYS A 25 24.08 -40.29 14.20
N THR A 26 22.77 -40.26 14.30
CA THR A 26 21.97 -41.46 14.57
C THR A 26 21.55 -42.09 13.26
N ARG A 27 22.02 -43.31 13.03
CA ARG A 27 21.79 -44.17 11.87
C ARG A 27 20.51 -44.93 12.11
N THR A 28 19.44 -44.65 11.37
CA THR A 28 18.23 -45.46 11.41
C THR A 28 18.30 -46.55 10.32
N GLN A 29 18.18 -47.78 10.77
CA GLN A 29 18.24 -48.97 9.94
C GLN A 29 16.94 -49.12 9.15
N THR A 30 17.10 -49.41 7.86
CA THR A 30 16.07 -49.88 6.94
C THR A 30 15.83 -51.36 7.15
N THR A 31 14.64 -51.75 7.55
CA THR A 31 14.19 -53.15 7.51
C THR A 31 13.37 -53.39 6.24
N SER A 32 13.90 -54.23 5.39
CA SER A 32 13.24 -54.81 4.22
C SER A 32 12.18 -55.83 4.65
N THR A 33 10.95 -55.71 4.17
CA THR A 33 9.95 -56.74 4.32
C THR A 33 9.57 -57.32 2.95
N THR A 34 9.70 -58.60 2.90
CA THR A 34 9.61 -59.56 1.80
C THR A 34 8.21 -59.62 1.16
N ARG A 35 8.25 -59.70 -0.16
CA ARG A 35 7.10 -59.91 -1.07
C ARG A 35 6.69 -61.39 -1.04
N ALA A 36 5.50 -61.74 -0.54
CA ALA A 36 4.89 -63.05 -0.71
C ALA A 36 3.96 -63.07 -1.93
N LYS A 37 4.29 -63.90 -2.91
CA LYS A 37 3.43 -64.30 -4.02
C LYS A 37 2.45 -65.38 -3.52
N ALA A 38 1.16 -65.18 -3.73
CA ALA A 38 0.17 -66.24 -3.66
C ALA A 38 -0.39 -66.51 -5.06
N THR A 39 -0.09 -67.67 -5.57
CA THR A 39 -0.69 -68.25 -6.76
C THR A 39 -2.03 -68.89 -6.37
N ALA A 40 -3.09 -68.49 -7.06
CA ALA A 40 -4.39 -69.18 -6.93
C ALA A 40 -4.71 -69.94 -8.22
N THR A 41 -4.96 -71.20 -8.03
CA THR A 41 -5.25 -72.22 -9.01
C THR A 41 -6.68 -72.08 -9.55
N VAL A 42 -6.81 -72.22 -10.87
CA VAL A 42 -8.09 -72.25 -11.60
C VAL A 42 -8.70 -73.62 -11.42
N SER A 43 -9.95 -73.71 -10.99
CA SER A 43 -10.78 -74.94 -11.11
C SER A 43 -12.04 -74.60 -11.93
N SER A 44 -12.16 -75.25 -13.04
CA SER A 44 -13.28 -75.21 -13.98
C SER A 44 -14.43 -76.11 -13.54
N ALA A 45 -15.64 -75.61 -13.44
CA ALA A 45 -16.85 -76.42 -13.44
C ALA A 45 -17.86 -75.81 -14.44
N LYS A 46 -18.14 -76.59 -15.48
CA LYS A 46 -19.24 -76.36 -16.43
C LYS A 46 -20.56 -76.75 -15.79
N THR A 47 -21.59 -75.88 -15.87
CA THR A 47 -22.98 -76.32 -15.81
C THR A 47 -23.89 -75.35 -16.62
N ARG A 48 -24.53 -75.94 -17.51
CA ARG A 48 -25.71 -75.78 -18.38
C ARG A 48 -26.54 -74.47 -18.26
N ALA A 49 -26.78 -73.92 -19.43
CA ALA A 49 -27.68 -72.78 -19.72
C ALA A 49 -29.16 -73.17 -19.50
N SER A 50 -29.92 -72.25 -18.95
CA SER A 50 -31.36 -72.05 -19.19
C SER A 50 -31.65 -70.59 -19.55
N LYS A 51 -32.36 -70.42 -20.70
CA LYS A 51 -32.79 -69.15 -21.21
C LYS A 51 -33.90 -68.56 -20.34
N ALA A 52 -33.71 -67.40 -19.76
CA ALA A 52 -34.78 -66.53 -19.31
C ALA A 52 -34.42 -65.08 -19.67
N THR A 53 -35.33 -64.37 -20.35
CA THR A 53 -35.24 -63.03 -20.86
C THR A 53 -35.20 -62.01 -19.68
N PRO A 54 -34.22 -61.12 -19.58
CA PRO A 54 -34.23 -60.16 -18.50
C PRO A 54 -35.09 -58.96 -18.85
N ALA A 55 -36.05 -58.64 -17.98
CA ALA A 55 -36.78 -57.40 -17.93
C ALA A 55 -35.79 -56.25 -17.64
N LYS A 56 -35.83 -55.19 -18.43
CA LYS A 56 -35.07 -53.95 -18.21
C LYS A 56 -35.49 -53.28 -16.90
N VAL A 57 -34.76 -53.48 -15.84
CA VAL A 57 -34.83 -52.64 -14.64
C VAL A 57 -33.86 -51.48 -14.86
N GLN A 58 -34.40 -50.29 -15.10
CA GLN A 58 -33.62 -49.07 -15.07
C GLN A 58 -33.20 -48.80 -13.60
N PRO A 59 -31.91 -48.58 -13.29
CA PRO A 59 -31.52 -48.16 -11.96
C PRO A 59 -32.06 -46.73 -11.74
N LYS A 60 -32.97 -46.54 -10.77
CA LYS A 60 -33.30 -45.25 -10.22
C LYS A 60 -31.99 -44.61 -9.76
N ALA A 61 -31.63 -43.50 -10.39
CA ALA A 61 -30.53 -42.63 -9.94
C ALA A 61 -30.83 -42.22 -8.50
N THR A 62 -30.14 -42.83 -7.55
CA THR A 62 -30.10 -42.35 -6.17
C THR A 62 -29.47 -40.97 -6.22
N ALA A 63 -30.25 -39.95 -5.88
CA ALA A 63 -29.76 -38.61 -5.71
C ALA A 63 -28.56 -38.65 -4.75
N ARG A 64 -27.38 -38.39 -5.28
CA ARG A 64 -26.17 -38.26 -4.48
C ARG A 64 -26.45 -37.14 -3.46
N ALA A 65 -26.58 -37.51 -2.19
CA ALA A 65 -26.73 -36.55 -1.12
C ALA A 65 -25.60 -35.54 -1.27
N ARG A 66 -25.93 -34.24 -1.51
CA ARG A 66 -24.93 -33.18 -1.54
C ARG A 66 -24.24 -33.20 -0.19
N GLN A 67 -22.95 -33.59 -0.20
CA GLN A 67 -22.13 -33.41 1.00
C GLN A 67 -22.24 -31.96 1.44
N PRO A 68 -22.50 -31.70 2.72
CA PRO A 68 -22.56 -30.32 3.21
C PRO A 68 -21.24 -29.62 2.86
N LYS A 69 -21.33 -28.44 2.23
CA LYS A 69 -20.15 -27.62 1.92
C LYS A 69 -19.42 -27.39 3.25
N PRO A 70 -18.11 -27.61 3.33
CA PRO A 70 -17.36 -27.33 4.56
C PRO A 70 -17.56 -25.88 4.94
N LEU A 71 -17.81 -25.62 6.22
CA LEU A 71 -17.90 -24.26 6.76
C LEU A 71 -16.56 -23.56 6.54
N GLY A 72 -16.62 -22.26 6.21
CA GLY A 72 -15.44 -21.45 6.05
C GLY A 72 -14.73 -21.20 7.39
N HIS A 73 -13.56 -20.61 7.29
CA HIS A 73 -12.74 -20.13 8.40
C HIS A 73 -12.76 -18.60 8.46
N VAL A 74 -12.83 -18.01 9.66
CA VAL A 74 -12.80 -16.57 9.84
C VAL A 74 -11.49 -16.14 10.51
N THR A 75 -10.78 -15.16 9.94
CA THR A 75 -9.66 -14.51 10.59
C THR A 75 -10.05 -13.07 10.95
N PHE A 76 -10.14 -12.78 12.25
CA PHE A 76 -10.32 -11.43 12.76
C PHE A 76 -8.98 -10.71 12.74
N VAL A 77 -8.87 -9.62 11.98
CA VAL A 77 -7.62 -8.88 11.79
C VAL A 77 -7.76 -7.46 12.28
N GLY A 78 -6.93 -7.08 13.24
CA GLY A 78 -6.75 -5.69 13.66
C GLY A 78 -5.91 -4.92 12.64
N VAL A 79 -6.46 -3.84 12.09
CA VAL A 79 -5.79 -3.03 11.08
C VAL A 79 -5.06 -1.80 11.64
N GLY A 80 -5.06 -1.62 12.96
CA GLY A 80 -4.57 -0.41 13.59
C GLY A 80 -5.58 0.75 13.54
N PRO A 81 -5.24 1.90 14.15
CA PRO A 81 -6.17 3.00 14.34
C PRO A 81 -6.31 3.96 13.16
N GLY A 82 -5.50 3.78 12.09
CA GLY A 82 -5.60 4.68 10.92
C GLY A 82 -4.45 4.57 9.93
N ASP A 83 -3.19 4.59 10.38
CA ASP A 83 -2.03 4.43 9.50
C ASP A 83 -1.96 2.99 8.96
N PRO A 84 -2.07 2.78 7.62
CA PRO A 84 -2.00 1.44 7.04
C PRO A 84 -0.67 0.70 7.29
N SER A 85 0.40 1.42 7.60
CA SER A 85 1.70 0.83 7.91
C SER A 85 1.73 0.11 9.27
N LEU A 86 0.71 0.33 10.11
CA LEU A 86 0.52 -0.37 11.38
C LEU A 86 -0.14 -1.74 11.24
N LEU A 87 -0.51 -2.13 10.02
CA LEU A 87 -0.98 -3.48 9.75
C LEU A 87 0.14 -4.49 10.00
N THR A 88 -0.15 -5.53 10.77
CA THR A 88 0.82 -6.59 11.03
C THR A 88 1.10 -7.43 9.78
N ILE A 89 2.27 -8.07 9.71
CA ILE A 89 2.62 -9.01 8.62
C ILE A 89 1.58 -10.12 8.53
N ALA A 90 1.16 -10.68 9.67
CA ALA A 90 0.13 -11.72 9.71
C ALA A 90 -1.24 -11.23 9.18
N GLY A 91 -1.60 -9.97 9.44
CA GLY A 91 -2.80 -9.33 8.89
C GLY A 91 -2.75 -9.18 7.38
N ARG A 92 -1.59 -8.75 6.86
CA ARG A 92 -1.34 -8.70 5.41
C ARG A 92 -1.47 -10.08 4.76
N ASP A 93 -0.85 -11.10 5.33
CA ASP A 93 -0.86 -12.46 4.78
C ASP A 93 -2.28 -13.07 4.78
N ALA A 94 -3.07 -12.77 5.82
CA ALA A 94 -4.48 -13.15 5.86
C ALA A 94 -5.29 -12.47 4.73
N LEU A 95 -5.06 -11.18 4.46
CA LEU A 95 -5.72 -10.45 3.37
C LEU A 95 -5.37 -10.99 1.99
N VAL A 96 -4.09 -11.33 1.75
CA VAL A 96 -3.63 -11.97 0.50
C VAL A 96 -4.35 -13.30 0.24
N ALA A 97 -4.62 -14.07 1.29
CA ALA A 97 -5.27 -15.38 1.21
C ALA A 97 -6.82 -15.33 1.24
N ALA A 98 -7.41 -14.14 1.40
CA ALA A 98 -8.85 -13.98 1.60
C ALA A 98 -9.67 -14.32 0.35
N ASP A 99 -10.78 -15.04 0.53
CA ASP A 99 -11.86 -15.22 -0.45
C ASP A 99 -12.91 -14.13 -0.31
N ALA A 100 -13.18 -13.70 0.93
CA ALA A 100 -14.08 -12.60 1.25
C ALA A 100 -13.50 -11.74 2.39
N VAL A 101 -13.74 -10.43 2.32
CA VAL A 101 -13.33 -9.46 3.34
C VAL A 101 -14.54 -8.70 3.84
N VAL A 102 -14.78 -8.74 5.15
CA VAL A 102 -15.86 -8.01 5.81
C VAL A 102 -15.28 -6.73 6.42
N ILE A 103 -15.72 -5.56 5.96
CA ILE A 103 -15.24 -4.24 6.37
C ILE A 103 -16.32 -3.46 7.13
N GLU A 104 -15.92 -2.46 7.93
CA GLU A 104 -16.86 -1.59 8.68
C GLU A 104 -17.16 -0.27 7.96
N GLY A 105 -16.38 0.08 6.95
CA GLY A 105 -16.59 1.33 6.23
C GLY A 105 -15.39 1.73 5.37
N PRO A 106 -15.42 2.93 4.75
CA PRO A 106 -14.42 3.39 3.78
C PRO A 106 -12.99 3.43 4.30
N GLN A 107 -12.80 3.60 5.61
CA GLN A 107 -11.46 3.61 6.24
C GLN A 107 -10.71 2.29 6.04
N HIS A 108 -11.41 1.18 5.80
CA HIS A 108 -10.80 -0.12 5.55
C HIS A 108 -10.50 -0.39 4.07
N GLU A 109 -10.99 0.42 3.14
CA GLU A 109 -10.81 0.20 1.68
C GLU A 109 -9.33 0.23 1.27
N VAL A 110 -8.50 1.00 1.98
CA VAL A 110 -7.06 1.08 1.71
C VAL A 110 -6.35 -0.28 1.81
N PHE A 111 -6.88 -1.21 2.60
CA PHE A 111 -6.33 -2.55 2.78
C PHE A 111 -6.76 -3.52 1.68
N LEU A 112 -7.85 -3.24 0.95
CA LEU A 112 -8.35 -4.11 -0.12
C LEU A 112 -7.37 -4.25 -1.28
N ARG A 113 -6.46 -3.28 -1.45
CA ARG A 113 -5.35 -3.35 -2.43
C ARG A 113 -4.37 -4.51 -2.18
N LEU A 114 -4.36 -5.07 -0.97
CA LEU A 114 -3.52 -6.22 -0.59
C LEU A 114 -4.18 -7.56 -0.95
N CYS A 115 -5.47 -7.53 -1.26
CA CYS A 115 -6.22 -8.72 -1.61
C CYS A 115 -5.98 -9.11 -3.07
N ARG A 116 -6.24 -10.37 -3.37
CA ARG A 116 -6.26 -10.86 -4.76
C ARG A 116 -7.37 -10.20 -5.58
N ALA A 117 -7.23 -10.17 -6.88
CA ALA A 117 -8.26 -9.69 -7.79
C ALA A 117 -9.55 -10.53 -7.63
N GLY A 118 -10.70 -9.85 -7.57
CA GLY A 118 -12.00 -10.51 -7.45
C GLY A 118 -12.38 -10.97 -6.03
N VAL A 119 -11.66 -10.53 -4.99
CA VAL A 119 -12.08 -10.76 -3.59
C VAL A 119 -13.49 -10.20 -3.36
N GLU A 120 -14.34 -10.98 -2.67
CA GLU A 120 -15.68 -10.52 -2.27
C GLU A 120 -15.55 -9.50 -1.12
N VAL A 121 -16.09 -8.29 -1.29
CA VAL A 121 -16.12 -7.26 -0.23
C VAL A 121 -17.53 -7.18 0.34
N VAL A 122 -17.64 -7.36 1.64
CA VAL A 122 -18.92 -7.41 2.36
C VAL A 122 -18.98 -6.27 3.38
N ASP A 123 -20.08 -5.52 3.37
CA ASP A 123 -20.34 -4.50 4.38
C ASP A 123 -20.69 -5.15 5.73
N GLY A 124 -19.86 -4.89 6.71
CA GLY A 124 -19.97 -5.33 8.10
C GLY A 124 -20.19 -4.19 9.08
N SER A 125 -20.63 -3.01 8.63
CA SER A 125 -20.88 -1.83 9.48
C SER A 125 -21.92 -2.10 10.56
N GLY A 126 -22.86 -3.02 10.30
CA GLY A 126 -23.94 -3.39 11.19
C GLY A 126 -25.26 -2.70 10.84
N ALA A 127 -26.17 -2.64 11.80
CA ALA A 127 -27.47 -1.97 11.66
C ALA A 127 -27.49 -0.68 12.49
N ASP A 128 -28.35 0.26 12.11
CA ASP A 128 -28.62 1.43 12.93
C ASP A 128 -29.21 1.03 14.29
N GLY A 129 -28.89 1.80 15.33
CA GLY A 129 -29.43 1.61 16.67
C GLY A 129 -28.36 1.48 17.75
N SER A 130 -28.72 0.79 18.86
CA SER A 130 -27.81 0.61 19.99
C SER A 130 -26.56 -0.22 19.63
N ARG A 131 -25.48 -0.08 20.42
CA ARG A 131 -24.24 -0.89 20.26
C ARG A 131 -24.55 -2.39 20.21
N ALA A 132 -25.43 -2.88 21.07
CA ALA A 132 -25.82 -4.29 21.10
C ALA A 132 -26.50 -4.75 19.79
N LEU A 133 -27.37 -3.93 19.21
CA LEU A 133 -28.03 -4.22 17.92
C LEU A 133 -27.02 -4.23 16.78
N ARG A 134 -26.10 -3.27 16.76
CA ARG A 134 -25.02 -3.23 15.77
C ARG A 134 -24.13 -4.46 15.86
N ASN A 135 -23.66 -4.83 17.05
CA ASN A 135 -22.80 -6.01 17.25
C ASN A 135 -23.51 -7.30 16.84
N ALA A 136 -24.79 -7.45 17.15
CA ALA A 136 -25.57 -8.60 16.73
C ALA A 136 -25.75 -8.67 15.20
N ALA A 137 -25.88 -7.54 14.51
CA ALA A 137 -25.94 -7.49 13.05
C ALA A 137 -24.59 -7.85 12.42
N ARG A 138 -23.49 -7.29 12.91
CA ARG A 138 -22.11 -7.62 12.50
C ARG A 138 -21.81 -9.11 12.63
N ALA A 139 -22.12 -9.70 13.79
CA ALA A 139 -21.94 -11.12 14.03
C ALA A 139 -22.73 -12.00 13.04
N ARG A 140 -23.99 -11.61 12.70
CA ARG A 140 -24.78 -12.32 11.68
C ARG A 140 -24.16 -12.23 10.30
N THR A 141 -23.63 -11.06 9.91
CA THR A 141 -22.96 -10.85 8.63
C THR A 141 -21.73 -11.74 8.51
N VAL A 142 -20.84 -11.75 9.51
CA VAL A 142 -19.63 -12.59 9.52
C VAL A 142 -19.98 -14.08 9.42
N VAL A 143 -20.94 -14.56 10.21
CA VAL A 143 -21.40 -15.96 10.16
C VAL A 143 -22.00 -16.31 8.80
N LYS A 144 -22.78 -15.40 8.19
CA LYS A 144 -23.38 -15.59 6.86
C LYS A 144 -22.28 -15.71 5.80
N THR A 145 -21.30 -14.82 5.81
CA THR A 145 -20.18 -14.81 4.86
C THR A 145 -19.35 -16.09 4.98
N ALA A 146 -19.03 -16.53 6.20
CA ALA A 146 -18.26 -17.76 6.43
C ALA A 146 -18.97 -19.05 6.03
N LYS A 147 -20.31 -19.03 5.89
CA LYS A 147 -21.07 -20.14 5.30
C LYS A 147 -20.99 -20.16 3.77
N ALA A 148 -20.65 -19.05 3.14
CA ALA A 148 -20.56 -18.89 1.69
C ALA A 148 -19.12 -19.03 1.17
N SER A 149 -18.13 -18.55 1.90
CA SER A 149 -16.74 -18.43 1.48
C SER A 149 -15.79 -19.22 2.38
N ALA A 150 -14.68 -19.75 1.84
CA ALA A 150 -13.77 -20.64 2.57
C ALA A 150 -12.88 -19.87 3.55
N ASN A 151 -12.24 -18.79 3.11
CA ASN A 151 -11.35 -17.96 3.92
C ASN A 151 -11.95 -16.56 4.03
N VAL A 152 -12.50 -16.21 5.18
CA VAL A 152 -13.09 -14.90 5.44
C VAL A 152 -12.19 -14.10 6.34
N VAL A 153 -11.85 -12.89 5.94
CA VAL A 153 -11.15 -11.92 6.79
C VAL A 153 -12.14 -10.87 7.28
N ARG A 154 -12.20 -10.70 8.60
CA ARG A 154 -12.96 -9.63 9.24
C ARG A 154 -11.99 -8.53 9.69
N LEU A 155 -12.05 -7.36 9.07
CA LEU A 155 -11.23 -6.20 9.46
C LEU A 155 -11.90 -5.43 10.59
N LEU A 156 -11.12 -5.11 11.61
CA LEU A 156 -11.53 -4.32 12.76
C LEU A 156 -10.50 -3.21 13.01
N SER A 157 -10.97 -2.00 13.25
CA SER A 157 -10.09 -0.88 13.62
C SER A 157 -9.39 -1.18 14.95
N GLY A 158 -8.15 -0.71 15.11
CA GLY A 158 -7.34 -0.99 16.30
C GLY A 158 -7.01 -2.47 16.44
N ASP A 159 -7.36 -3.04 17.59
CA ASP A 159 -7.19 -4.46 17.93
C ASP A 159 -8.55 -5.18 18.01
N PRO A 160 -8.68 -6.42 17.50
CA PRO A 160 -9.97 -7.12 17.43
C PRO A 160 -10.58 -7.42 18.79
N PHE A 161 -9.78 -7.55 19.85
CA PHE A 161 -10.25 -7.98 21.17
C PHE A 161 -10.07 -6.91 22.27
N THR A 162 -9.74 -5.67 21.85
CA THR A 162 -9.58 -4.53 22.74
C THR A 162 -10.60 -3.45 22.39
N PHE A 163 -11.61 -3.23 23.22
CA PHE A 163 -12.69 -2.26 23.04
C PHE A 163 -13.41 -2.36 21.68
N SER A 164 -13.59 -3.56 21.16
CA SER A 164 -14.06 -3.88 19.84
C SER A 164 -15.23 -4.88 19.88
N SER A 165 -15.96 -5.06 18.77
CA SER A 165 -17.02 -6.09 18.64
C SER A 165 -16.49 -7.50 18.35
N GLY A 166 -15.19 -7.65 18.20
CA GLY A 166 -14.57 -8.93 17.85
C GLY A 166 -14.93 -10.11 18.77
N PRO A 167 -14.94 -9.96 20.10
CA PRO A 167 -15.33 -11.04 21.00
C PRO A 167 -16.74 -11.58 20.76
N GLU A 168 -17.73 -10.71 20.55
CA GLU A 168 -19.12 -11.10 20.28
C GLU A 168 -19.26 -11.78 18.92
N GLU A 169 -18.55 -11.26 17.89
CA GLU A 169 -18.55 -11.83 16.55
C GLU A 169 -17.85 -13.22 16.55
N ALA A 170 -16.74 -13.37 17.28
CA ALA A 170 -16.03 -14.65 17.44
C ALA A 170 -16.87 -15.69 18.21
N ALA A 171 -17.58 -15.26 19.27
CA ALA A 171 -18.50 -16.13 20.01
C ALA A 171 -19.65 -16.62 19.10
N ALA A 172 -20.18 -15.75 18.23
CA ALA A 172 -21.19 -16.15 17.26
C ALA A 172 -20.66 -17.17 16.22
N CYS A 173 -19.42 -17.01 15.75
CA CYS A 173 -18.76 -17.99 14.89
C CYS A 173 -18.64 -19.35 15.60
N ARG A 174 -18.16 -19.36 16.84
CA ARG A 174 -18.07 -20.59 17.66
C ARG A 174 -19.41 -21.26 17.82
N LYS A 175 -20.46 -20.50 18.13
CA LYS A 175 -21.85 -21.01 18.25
C LYS A 175 -22.35 -21.60 16.94
N ALA A 176 -21.92 -21.07 15.79
CA ALA A 176 -22.27 -21.57 14.46
C ALA A 176 -21.39 -22.73 13.97
N GLY A 177 -20.44 -23.22 14.77
CA GLY A 177 -19.50 -24.29 14.39
C GLY A 177 -18.40 -23.82 13.42
N ILE A 178 -18.18 -22.51 13.28
CA ILE A 178 -17.19 -21.92 12.39
C ILE A 178 -15.88 -21.73 13.16
N ALA A 179 -14.79 -22.27 12.63
CA ALA A 179 -13.46 -22.06 13.18
C ALA A 179 -12.97 -20.63 12.91
N PHE A 180 -12.20 -20.06 13.84
CA PHE A 180 -11.64 -18.73 13.66
C PHE A 180 -10.23 -18.60 14.25
N ASN A 181 -9.49 -17.61 13.74
CA ASN A 181 -8.25 -17.08 14.28
C ASN A 181 -8.39 -15.60 14.61
N VAL A 182 -7.52 -15.10 15.48
CA VAL A 182 -7.40 -13.67 15.80
C VAL A 182 -5.97 -13.24 15.51
N VAL A 183 -5.84 -12.20 14.71
CA VAL A 183 -4.58 -11.50 14.43
C VAL A 183 -4.66 -10.15 15.14
N PRO A 184 -3.94 -9.96 16.27
CA PRO A 184 -3.92 -8.70 16.98
C PRO A 184 -3.50 -7.53 16.10
N GLY A 185 -4.03 -6.35 16.38
CA GLY A 185 -3.65 -5.10 15.76
C GLY A 185 -3.04 -4.12 16.76
N VAL A 186 -2.47 -3.04 16.27
CA VAL A 186 -2.02 -1.94 17.12
C VAL A 186 -3.24 -1.17 17.60
N SER A 187 -3.48 -1.17 18.92
CA SER A 187 -4.64 -0.48 19.48
C SER A 187 -4.45 1.04 19.51
N GLU A 188 -5.56 1.78 19.31
CA GLU A 188 -5.61 3.24 19.43
C GLU A 188 -5.12 3.75 20.78
N LEU A 189 -5.35 2.98 21.84
CA LEU A 189 -4.93 3.36 23.21
C LEU A 189 -3.41 3.57 23.35
N ALA A 190 -2.60 2.88 22.56
CA ALA A 190 -1.14 3.01 22.58
C ALA A 190 -0.63 3.83 21.37
N ALA A 191 -1.20 3.60 20.19
CA ALA A 191 -0.72 4.23 18.96
C ALA A 191 -1.04 5.74 18.90
N VAL A 192 -2.24 6.15 19.30
CA VAL A 192 -2.64 7.56 19.19
C VAL A 192 -1.79 8.45 20.11
N PRO A 193 -1.59 8.14 21.39
CA PRO A 193 -0.65 8.90 22.22
C PRO A 193 0.78 8.89 21.66
N SER A 194 1.29 7.75 21.17
CA SER A 194 2.62 7.66 20.59
C SER A 194 2.79 8.57 19.37
N TYR A 195 1.79 8.62 18.48
CA TYR A 195 1.79 9.52 17.32
C TYR A 195 1.61 10.98 17.72
N ALA A 196 0.94 11.23 18.85
CA ALA A 196 0.88 12.56 19.45
C ALA A 196 2.17 12.99 20.18
N GLY A 197 3.18 12.11 20.29
CA GLY A 197 4.40 12.38 21.04
C GLY A 197 4.20 12.30 22.55
N ILE A 198 3.23 11.54 23.01
CA ILE A 198 2.90 11.36 24.43
C ILE A 198 3.22 9.92 24.85
N PRO A 199 4.29 9.68 25.64
CA PRO A 199 4.55 8.36 26.17
C PRO A 199 3.50 8.03 27.25
N LEU A 200 3.03 6.78 27.30
CA LEU A 200 2.08 6.38 28.34
C LEU A 200 2.75 6.14 29.70
N THR A 201 4.05 5.92 29.70
CA THR A 201 4.85 5.69 30.91
C THR A 201 6.17 6.43 30.84
N VAL A 202 6.59 7.00 31.96
CA VAL A 202 7.90 7.64 32.13
C VAL A 202 8.57 7.15 33.41
N LYS A 203 9.82 7.58 33.67
CA LYS A 203 10.52 7.23 34.91
C LYS A 203 9.73 7.78 36.10
N GLY A 204 9.29 6.88 36.96
CA GLY A 204 8.49 7.22 38.17
C GLY A 204 6.97 7.10 37.97
N GLU A 205 6.48 7.10 36.75
CA GLU A 205 5.06 6.98 36.39
C GLU A 205 4.85 5.75 35.53
N ARG A 206 4.38 4.66 36.13
CA ARG A 206 4.27 3.34 35.49
C ARG A 206 2.86 2.77 35.47
N GLU A 207 1.90 3.50 36.03
CA GLU A 207 0.50 3.09 36.08
C GLU A 207 -0.25 3.74 34.88
N VAL A 208 -0.92 2.91 34.11
CA VAL A 208 -1.78 3.35 33.01
C VAL A 208 -3.12 2.71 33.17
N THR A 209 -4.17 3.51 33.26
CA THR A 209 -5.54 3.04 33.26
C THR A 209 -6.22 3.44 31.95
N VAL A 210 -6.87 2.47 31.31
CA VAL A 210 -7.62 2.69 30.06
C VAL A 210 -9.10 2.48 30.34
N LEU A 211 -9.93 3.44 29.97
CA LEU A 211 -11.37 3.40 30.19
C LEU A 211 -12.13 3.77 28.90
N ASP A 212 -13.14 2.96 28.57
CA ASP A 212 -14.19 3.34 27.60
C ASP A 212 -15.34 3.99 28.38
N VAL A 213 -15.54 5.28 28.20
CA VAL A 213 -16.53 6.05 28.97
C VAL A 213 -17.90 6.14 28.29
N ALA A 214 -18.08 5.52 27.12
CA ALA A 214 -19.36 5.60 26.37
C ALA A 214 -20.55 4.98 27.10
N GLU A 215 -20.31 3.94 27.90
CA GLU A 215 -21.35 3.16 28.61
C GLU A 215 -21.14 3.15 30.12
N ALA A 216 -20.10 3.82 30.60
CA ALA A 216 -19.76 3.85 32.02
C ALA A 216 -20.47 5.00 32.75
N LYS A 217 -20.90 4.76 33.98
CA LYS A 217 -21.13 5.84 34.91
C LYS A 217 -19.77 6.53 35.12
N LEU A 218 -19.72 7.87 34.99
CA LEU A 218 -18.48 8.64 35.18
C LEU A 218 -18.08 8.64 36.67
N ASP A 219 -17.58 7.51 37.11
CA ASP A 219 -17.10 7.32 38.48
C ASP A 219 -15.60 6.96 38.42
N PHE A 220 -14.78 7.91 38.80
CA PHE A 220 -13.31 7.77 38.85
C PHE A 220 -12.78 7.65 40.28
N THR A 221 -13.67 7.38 41.27
CA THR A 221 -13.31 7.22 42.65
C THR A 221 -12.31 6.08 42.84
N GLY A 222 -11.24 6.34 43.60
CA GLY A 222 -10.19 5.36 43.90
C GLY A 222 -9.10 5.24 42.83
N LEU A 223 -9.17 5.98 41.74
CA LEU A 223 -8.04 6.09 40.81
C LEU A 223 -6.89 6.88 41.45
N ASN A 224 -5.65 6.49 41.13
CA ASN A 224 -4.48 7.25 41.56
C ASN A 224 -4.35 8.52 40.69
N PRO A 225 -4.44 9.75 41.26
CA PRO A 225 -4.34 10.99 40.51
C PRO A 225 -2.99 11.23 39.80
N LYS A 226 -1.97 10.43 40.11
CA LYS A 226 -0.64 10.53 39.46
C LYS A 226 -0.45 9.54 38.31
N GLN A 227 -1.43 8.68 38.02
CA GLN A 227 -1.33 7.74 36.92
C GLN A 227 -1.67 8.40 35.59
N THR A 228 -1.27 7.75 34.48
CA THR A 228 -1.74 8.10 33.16
C THR A 228 -3.12 7.50 32.91
N LEU A 229 -4.09 8.32 32.46
CA LEU A 229 -5.37 7.82 31.96
C LEU A 229 -5.43 7.94 30.45
N VAL A 230 -5.96 6.89 29.80
CA VAL A 230 -6.33 6.91 28.37
C VAL A 230 -7.83 6.67 28.30
N LEU A 231 -8.57 7.68 27.85
CA LEU A 231 -10.03 7.63 27.80
C LEU A 231 -10.49 7.53 26.35
N LEU A 232 -11.26 6.50 26.06
CA LEU A 232 -11.90 6.27 24.78
C LEU A 232 -13.35 6.74 24.84
N ASN A 233 -13.88 7.19 23.69
CA ASN A 233 -15.24 7.71 23.56
C ASN A 233 -15.58 8.88 24.50
N ALA A 234 -14.55 9.61 24.98
CA ALA A 234 -14.69 10.70 25.94
C ALA A 234 -14.98 12.06 25.28
N PHE A 235 -14.86 12.18 23.95
CA PHE A 235 -14.85 13.47 23.24
C PHE A 235 -16.13 14.30 23.50
N ASP A 236 -17.29 13.70 23.32
CA ASP A 236 -18.58 14.38 23.50
C ASP A 236 -18.91 14.62 24.99
N LEU A 237 -18.26 13.90 25.91
CA LEU A 237 -18.43 13.98 27.34
C LEU A 237 -17.29 14.73 28.06
N LEU A 238 -16.40 15.38 27.30
CA LEU A 238 -15.12 15.90 27.80
C LEU A 238 -15.27 16.83 29.01
N ARG A 239 -16.28 17.71 29.06
CA ARG A 239 -16.56 18.58 30.20
C ARG A 239 -16.95 17.79 31.44
N ASP A 240 -17.84 16.80 31.29
CA ASP A 240 -18.35 16.03 32.42
C ASP A 240 -17.29 15.08 32.94
N VAL A 241 -16.47 14.52 32.05
CA VAL A 241 -15.29 13.70 32.38
C VAL A 241 -14.27 14.52 33.18
N ALA A 242 -13.90 15.71 32.72
CA ALA A 242 -12.96 16.57 33.41
C ALA A 242 -13.46 16.96 34.81
N LYS A 243 -14.74 17.33 34.93
CA LYS A 243 -15.38 17.63 36.21
C LYS A 243 -15.36 16.43 37.17
N ALA A 244 -15.75 15.25 36.68
CA ALA A 244 -15.78 14.03 37.50
C ALA A 244 -14.38 13.58 37.95
N LEU A 245 -13.33 13.80 37.16
CA LEU A 245 -11.95 13.56 37.53
C LEU A 245 -11.50 14.50 38.67
N VAL A 246 -11.84 15.79 38.58
CA VAL A 246 -11.54 16.75 39.65
C VAL A 246 -12.30 16.39 40.93
N GLU A 247 -13.57 16.00 40.86
CA GLU A 247 -14.35 15.51 41.98
C GLU A 247 -13.77 14.22 42.60
N ALA A 248 -13.10 13.39 41.79
CA ALA A 248 -12.37 12.19 42.24
C ALA A 248 -10.98 12.48 42.85
N GLY A 249 -10.55 13.76 42.89
CA GLY A 249 -9.31 14.18 43.53
C GLY A 249 -8.14 14.45 42.60
N PHE A 250 -8.36 14.52 41.28
CA PHE A 250 -7.33 14.99 40.37
C PHE A 250 -7.18 16.51 40.44
N ASP A 251 -5.95 17.01 40.33
CA ASP A 251 -5.69 18.46 40.31
C ASP A 251 -6.31 19.09 39.05
N PRO A 252 -7.10 20.17 39.14
CA PRO A 252 -7.59 20.91 37.99
C PRO A 252 -6.51 21.32 36.98
N ALA A 253 -5.26 21.51 37.43
CA ALA A 253 -4.10 21.80 36.62
C ALA A 253 -3.48 20.57 35.93
N THR A 254 -3.99 19.35 36.19
CA THR A 254 -3.48 18.12 35.55
C THR A 254 -3.52 18.26 34.01
N PRO A 255 -2.39 18.01 33.30
CA PRO A 255 -2.32 18.11 31.85
C PRO A 255 -3.21 17.09 31.14
N VAL A 256 -3.86 17.54 30.08
CA VAL A 256 -4.75 16.73 29.22
C VAL A 256 -4.42 16.97 27.77
N ALA A 257 -4.35 15.91 26.97
CA ALA A 257 -4.29 15.98 25.53
C ALA A 257 -5.50 15.28 24.90
N VAL A 258 -6.12 15.92 23.92
CA VAL A 258 -7.20 15.38 23.09
C VAL A 258 -6.70 15.24 21.68
N THR A 259 -6.56 14.01 21.17
CA THR A 259 -6.04 13.72 19.84
C THR A 259 -7.12 13.09 18.97
N SER A 260 -7.56 13.83 17.95
CA SER A 260 -8.52 13.39 16.93
C SER A 260 -7.81 12.89 15.69
N GLY A 261 -8.43 11.99 14.91
CA GLY A 261 -7.87 11.46 13.68
C GLY A 261 -6.53 10.75 13.85
N GLY A 262 -6.29 10.21 15.04
CA GLY A 262 -5.00 9.68 15.46
C GLY A 262 -4.36 8.73 14.46
N THR A 263 -3.04 8.83 14.33
CA THR A 263 -2.17 8.09 13.39
C THR A 263 -2.39 8.40 11.90
N THR A 264 -3.36 9.21 11.56
CA THR A 264 -3.59 9.63 10.16
C THR A 264 -3.00 11.02 9.91
N THR A 265 -2.89 11.41 8.66
CA THR A 265 -2.46 12.76 8.26
C THR A 265 -3.52 13.85 8.56
N ALA A 266 -4.69 13.44 9.06
CA ALA A 266 -5.71 14.33 9.61
C ALA A 266 -5.62 14.45 11.14
N GLN A 267 -4.60 13.85 11.76
CA GLN A 267 -4.39 13.97 13.21
C GLN A 267 -4.29 15.43 13.63
N ALA A 268 -4.98 15.76 14.68
CA ALA A 268 -4.86 17.05 15.34
C ALA A 268 -4.96 16.85 16.86
N SER A 269 -4.04 17.45 17.59
CA SER A 269 -3.98 17.34 19.06
C SER A 269 -4.13 18.71 19.69
N THR A 270 -4.97 18.80 20.73
CA THR A 270 -5.13 19.97 21.59
C THR A 270 -4.68 19.60 22.99
N VAL A 271 -3.85 20.45 23.60
CA VAL A 271 -3.35 20.28 24.96
C VAL A 271 -3.91 21.39 25.84
N GLY A 272 -4.27 21.06 27.05
CA GLY A 272 -4.72 21.98 28.10
C GLY A 272 -4.63 21.30 29.47
N THR A 273 -5.45 21.73 30.40
CA THR A 273 -5.59 21.13 31.73
C THR A 273 -7.01 20.60 31.91
N LEU A 274 -7.28 19.86 32.96
CA LEU A 274 -8.65 19.40 33.27
C LEU A 274 -9.62 20.59 33.36
N ASP A 275 -9.16 21.77 33.82
CA ASP A 275 -9.99 22.97 33.92
C ASP A 275 -10.27 23.61 32.54
N THR A 276 -9.31 23.58 31.62
CA THR A 276 -9.38 24.35 30.37
C THR A 276 -9.73 23.52 29.13
N ILE A 277 -9.42 22.23 29.11
CA ILE A 277 -9.41 21.39 27.90
C ILE A 277 -10.72 21.42 27.10
N ALA A 278 -11.87 21.46 27.78
CA ALA A 278 -13.16 21.53 27.08
C ALA A 278 -13.38 22.84 26.32
N ALA A 279 -12.76 23.94 26.78
CA ALA A 279 -12.77 25.22 26.09
C ALA A 279 -11.73 25.24 24.96
N ASP A 280 -10.53 24.69 25.21
CA ASP A 280 -9.42 24.65 24.25
C ASP A 280 -9.77 23.83 23.01
N VAL A 281 -10.40 22.66 23.20
CA VAL A 281 -10.89 21.79 22.09
C VAL A 281 -11.92 22.51 21.22
N ARG A 282 -12.83 23.28 21.83
CA ARG A 282 -13.82 24.09 21.08
C ARG A 282 -13.15 25.22 20.32
N ALA A 283 -12.20 25.91 20.94
CA ALA A 283 -11.43 27.00 20.30
C ALA A 283 -10.60 26.46 19.11
N ALA A 284 -10.00 25.30 19.26
CA ALA A 284 -9.26 24.59 18.21
C ALA A 284 -10.17 23.99 17.13
N LYS A 285 -11.50 23.97 17.32
CA LYS A 285 -12.49 23.35 16.42
C LYS A 285 -12.19 21.88 16.14
N LEU A 286 -11.64 21.18 17.13
CA LEU A 286 -11.40 19.74 17.02
C LEU A 286 -12.72 19.00 16.89
N THR A 287 -12.72 17.91 16.12
CA THR A 287 -13.90 17.04 15.92
C THR A 287 -13.58 15.62 16.33
N GLY A 288 -14.58 14.91 16.90
CA GLY A 288 -14.41 13.50 17.28
C GLY A 288 -14.53 12.54 16.08
N PRO A 289 -14.22 11.27 16.29
CA PRO A 289 -13.79 10.67 17.56
C PRO A 289 -12.34 11.02 17.91
N ALA A 290 -12.02 10.99 19.21
CA ALA A 290 -10.69 11.31 19.72
C ALA A 290 -10.30 10.41 20.91
N VAL A 291 -9.00 10.24 21.11
CA VAL A 291 -8.41 9.64 22.32
C VAL A 291 -8.02 10.78 23.26
N VAL A 292 -8.41 10.68 24.51
CA VAL A 292 -8.05 11.64 25.57
C VAL A 292 -6.99 11.00 26.47
N THR A 293 -5.85 11.68 26.61
CA THR A 293 -4.77 11.27 27.50
C THR A 293 -4.65 12.28 28.64
N VAL A 294 -4.69 11.83 29.89
CA VAL A 294 -4.63 12.65 31.10
C VAL A 294 -3.40 12.26 31.93
N GLY A 295 -2.67 13.23 32.43
CA GLY A 295 -1.51 13.02 33.30
C GLY A 295 -0.29 13.84 32.89
N SER A 296 0.73 13.89 33.76
CA SER A 296 1.99 14.62 33.54
C SER A 296 2.75 14.19 32.28
N VAL A 297 2.53 12.97 31.79
CA VAL A 297 3.11 12.44 30.55
C VAL A 297 2.78 13.31 29.32
N VAL A 298 1.70 14.08 29.38
CA VAL A 298 1.28 14.99 28.30
C VAL A 298 2.31 16.10 28.09
N GLU A 299 3.04 16.54 29.11
CA GLU A 299 4.09 17.56 29.02
C GLU A 299 5.25 17.12 28.11
N GLN A 300 5.47 15.80 27.97
CA GLN A 300 6.53 15.28 27.10
C GLN A 300 6.29 15.56 25.61
N ARG A 301 5.03 15.84 25.23
CA ARG A 301 4.66 16.13 23.86
C ARG A 301 5.46 17.31 23.27
N GLU A 302 5.78 18.33 24.05
CA GLU A 302 6.55 19.49 23.59
C GLU A 302 7.89 19.06 22.97
N GLN A 303 8.54 18.06 23.55
CA GLN A 303 9.84 17.56 23.10
C GLN A 303 9.75 16.35 22.17
N LEU A 304 8.68 15.54 22.29
CA LEU A 304 8.56 14.25 21.61
C LEU A 304 7.58 14.26 20.42
N SER A 305 6.99 15.41 20.09
CA SER A 305 6.11 15.51 18.91
C SER A 305 6.94 15.28 17.64
N TRP A 306 6.68 14.18 16.94
CA TRP A 306 7.44 13.77 15.76
C TRP A 306 6.58 13.64 14.50
N PHE A 307 5.29 13.34 14.66
CA PHE A 307 4.41 13.04 13.53
C PHE A 307 3.77 14.28 12.93
N GLU A 308 3.17 15.13 13.77
CA GLU A 308 2.55 16.39 13.34
C GLU A 308 3.58 17.45 12.93
N THR A 309 4.86 17.26 13.31
CA THR A 309 5.99 18.12 12.96
C THR A 309 6.68 17.75 11.66
N LYS A 310 6.23 16.69 10.99
CA LYS A 310 6.75 16.31 9.67
C LYS A 310 6.58 17.45 8.66
N PRO A 311 7.54 17.63 7.74
CA PRO A 311 7.60 18.83 6.87
C PRO A 311 6.38 19.00 5.95
N LEU A 312 5.74 17.92 5.55
CA LEU A 312 4.54 17.92 4.70
C LEU A 312 3.30 17.41 5.42
N PHE A 313 3.30 17.46 6.76
CA PHE A 313 2.19 16.92 7.54
C PHE A 313 0.84 17.55 7.13
N GLY A 314 -0.11 16.67 6.78
CA GLY A 314 -1.44 17.05 6.35
C GLY A 314 -1.53 17.72 4.97
N TRP A 315 -0.41 17.89 4.23
CA TRP A 315 -0.45 18.44 2.89
C TRP A 315 -1.12 17.49 1.91
N ARG A 316 -2.11 17.98 1.20
CA ARG A 316 -2.75 17.27 0.10
C ARG A 316 -2.00 17.55 -1.20
N ILE A 317 -1.33 16.53 -1.74
CA ILE A 317 -0.39 16.66 -2.86
C ILE A 317 -0.93 15.94 -4.08
N LEU A 318 -1.09 16.68 -5.17
CA LEU A 318 -1.49 16.12 -6.46
C LEU A 318 -0.29 15.50 -7.16
N VAL A 319 -0.42 14.22 -7.55
CA VAL A 319 0.59 13.47 -8.30
C VAL A 319 0.04 13.13 -9.69
N PRO A 320 0.38 13.89 -10.74
CA PRO A 320 -0.15 13.70 -12.09
C PRO A 320 0.58 12.57 -12.83
N ARG A 321 0.37 11.33 -12.39
CA ARG A 321 1.07 10.15 -12.90
C ARG A 321 0.14 8.93 -12.90
N THR A 322 0.44 7.91 -13.72
CA THR A 322 -0.27 6.63 -13.68
C THR A 322 0.09 5.84 -12.42
N LYS A 323 -0.85 5.03 -11.93
CA LYS A 323 -0.74 4.23 -10.71
C LYS A 323 0.57 3.42 -10.62
N ASP A 324 0.96 2.79 -11.73
CA ASP A 324 2.16 1.93 -11.77
C ASP A 324 3.48 2.69 -11.62
N GLN A 325 3.48 3.99 -11.89
CA GLN A 325 4.68 4.83 -11.87
C GLN A 325 4.74 5.77 -10.65
N ALA A 326 3.63 5.92 -9.92
CA ALA A 326 3.52 6.86 -8.81
C ALA A 326 3.98 6.29 -7.45
N GLY A 327 4.07 4.96 -7.32
CA GLY A 327 4.29 4.26 -6.04
C GLY A 327 5.45 4.81 -5.20
N PRO A 328 6.71 4.78 -5.66
CA PRO A 328 7.85 5.23 -4.88
C PRO A 328 7.76 6.71 -4.45
N LEU A 329 7.34 7.58 -5.36
CA LEU A 329 7.11 9.00 -5.08
C LEU A 329 6.04 9.21 -4.00
N MET A 330 4.89 8.55 -4.15
CA MET A 330 3.79 8.65 -3.19
C MET A 330 4.19 8.12 -1.81
N ASP A 331 4.93 7.03 -1.75
CA ASP A 331 5.40 6.46 -0.49
C ASP A 331 6.43 7.37 0.21
N ARG A 332 7.31 8.02 -0.56
CA ARG A 332 8.24 9.02 -0.03
C ARG A 332 7.49 10.23 0.52
N LEU A 333 6.51 10.76 -0.20
CA LEU A 333 5.66 11.86 0.25
C LEU A 333 4.88 11.50 1.53
N ARG A 334 4.33 10.28 1.63
CA ARG A 334 3.66 9.80 2.85
C ARG A 334 4.61 9.75 4.05
N ARG A 335 5.87 9.35 3.87
CA ARG A 335 6.88 9.37 4.94
C ARG A 335 7.09 10.77 5.50
N TYR A 336 6.97 11.81 4.67
CA TYR A 336 6.99 13.21 5.08
C TYR A 336 5.66 13.73 5.64
N GLY A 337 4.65 12.88 5.79
CA GLY A 337 3.35 13.22 6.38
C GLY A 337 2.31 13.75 5.40
N ALA A 338 2.55 13.66 4.09
CA ALA A 338 1.62 14.11 3.08
C ALA A 338 0.49 13.11 2.79
N MET A 339 -0.58 13.62 2.18
CA MET A 339 -1.67 12.90 1.53
C MET A 339 -1.54 13.00 0.00
N PRO A 340 -0.74 12.13 -0.65
CA PRO A 340 -0.63 12.18 -2.10
C PRO A 340 -1.89 11.60 -2.73
N GLU A 341 -2.44 12.33 -3.71
CA GLU A 341 -3.59 11.95 -4.53
C GLU A 341 -3.17 11.81 -5.99
N GLU A 342 -3.38 10.63 -6.53
CA GLU A 342 -3.03 10.32 -7.90
C GLU A 342 -4.08 10.85 -8.87
N VAL A 343 -3.62 11.56 -9.91
CA VAL A 343 -4.46 11.96 -11.04
C VAL A 343 -3.77 11.54 -12.33
N PRO A 344 -4.21 10.46 -12.96
CA PRO A 344 -3.65 10.01 -14.22
C PRO A 344 -3.77 11.12 -15.28
N THR A 345 -2.67 11.43 -15.97
CA THR A 345 -2.64 12.42 -17.06
C THR A 345 -2.48 11.80 -18.43
N ILE A 346 -2.12 10.52 -18.46
CA ILE A 346 -2.07 9.68 -19.66
C ILE A 346 -2.82 8.37 -19.39
N SER A 347 -3.33 7.77 -20.46
CA SER A 347 -3.88 6.43 -20.48
C SER A 347 -3.11 5.61 -21.51
N VAL A 348 -2.81 4.37 -21.18
CA VAL A 348 -2.27 3.38 -22.11
C VAL A 348 -3.46 2.61 -22.66
N GLU A 349 -3.64 2.64 -23.96
CA GLU A 349 -4.74 1.99 -24.66
C GLU A 349 -4.22 0.96 -25.67
N PRO A 350 -5.00 -0.07 -26.01
CA PRO A 350 -4.66 -0.99 -27.09
C PRO A 350 -4.37 -0.26 -28.41
N PRO A 351 -3.58 -0.85 -29.32
CA PRO A 351 -3.31 -0.27 -30.62
C PRO A 351 -4.62 -0.16 -31.45
N ARG A 352 -4.68 0.82 -32.37
CA ARG A 352 -5.84 0.95 -33.30
C ARG A 352 -6.01 -0.25 -34.20
N ASN A 353 -4.92 -0.93 -34.53
CA ASN A 353 -4.90 -2.14 -35.34
C ASN A 353 -4.29 -3.31 -34.53
N PRO A 354 -5.08 -4.05 -33.73
CA PRO A 354 -4.60 -5.20 -32.97
C PRO A 354 -4.03 -6.32 -33.84
N GLN A 355 -4.46 -6.43 -35.10
CA GLN A 355 -4.06 -7.51 -36.00
C GLN A 355 -2.56 -7.54 -36.26
N GLN A 356 -1.88 -6.39 -36.24
CA GLN A 356 -0.42 -6.35 -36.40
C GLN A 356 0.28 -7.04 -35.23
N MET A 357 -0.18 -6.77 -34.02
CA MET A 357 0.33 -7.42 -32.83
C MET A 357 0.05 -8.92 -32.84
N ASP A 358 -1.18 -9.32 -33.23
CA ASP A 358 -1.57 -10.73 -33.35
C ASP A 358 -0.67 -11.47 -34.35
N LYS A 359 -0.37 -10.85 -35.50
CA LYS A 359 0.52 -11.39 -36.53
C LYS A 359 1.96 -11.52 -36.00
N ALA A 360 2.44 -10.53 -35.24
CA ALA A 360 3.79 -10.55 -34.66
C ALA A 360 3.92 -11.64 -33.62
N ILE A 361 2.94 -11.80 -32.71
CA ILE A 361 2.94 -12.87 -31.71
C ILE A 361 2.92 -14.27 -32.33
N ARG A 362 2.11 -14.47 -33.41
CA ARG A 362 2.16 -15.72 -34.17
C ARG A 362 3.53 -15.95 -34.80
N GLY A 363 4.10 -14.91 -35.43
CA GLY A 363 5.44 -14.99 -35.99
C GLY A 363 6.53 -15.31 -34.96
N LEU A 364 6.38 -14.83 -33.71
CA LEU A 364 7.27 -15.15 -32.60
C LEU A 364 7.22 -16.66 -32.29
N VAL A 365 6.02 -17.23 -32.17
CA VAL A 365 5.82 -18.66 -31.91
C VAL A 365 6.28 -19.53 -33.09
N GLU A 366 6.13 -19.04 -34.32
CA GLU A 366 6.59 -19.71 -35.56
C GLU A 366 8.10 -19.61 -35.80
N GLY A 367 8.85 -18.90 -34.90
CA GLY A 367 10.31 -18.75 -35.04
C GLY A 367 10.72 -17.77 -36.14
N ARG A 368 9.98 -16.68 -36.35
CA ARG A 368 10.24 -15.67 -37.40
C ARG A 368 11.32 -14.67 -36.99
N TYR A 369 11.61 -14.53 -35.70
CA TYR A 369 12.47 -13.48 -35.17
C TYR A 369 13.70 -14.09 -34.50
N GLU A 370 14.82 -13.39 -34.56
CA GLU A 370 16.04 -13.65 -33.78
C GLU A 370 15.99 -12.87 -32.45
N TRP A 371 15.52 -11.63 -32.52
CA TRP A 371 15.47 -10.72 -31.38
C TRP A 371 14.07 -10.20 -31.11
N VAL A 372 13.83 -9.92 -29.83
CA VAL A 372 12.71 -9.07 -29.38
C VAL A 372 13.29 -7.89 -28.60
N ALA A 373 13.01 -6.65 -29.03
CA ALA A 373 13.50 -5.43 -28.39
C ALA A 373 12.40 -4.69 -27.64
N PHE A 374 12.45 -4.69 -26.33
CA PHE A 374 11.51 -3.96 -25.49
C PHE A 374 12.00 -2.57 -25.17
N THR A 375 11.25 -1.54 -25.60
CA THR A 375 11.60 -0.13 -25.35
C THR A 375 10.96 0.45 -24.09
N SER A 376 10.06 -0.26 -23.44
CA SER A 376 9.37 0.20 -22.23
C SER A 376 8.67 -0.91 -21.48
N VAL A 377 8.40 -0.68 -20.20
CA VAL A 377 7.56 -1.56 -19.36
C VAL A 377 6.17 -1.77 -19.96
N ASN A 378 5.59 -0.75 -20.62
CA ASN A 378 4.28 -0.88 -21.26
C ASN A 378 4.31 -1.81 -22.46
N ALA A 379 5.41 -1.85 -23.23
CA ALA A 379 5.59 -2.82 -24.31
C ALA A 379 5.65 -4.26 -23.75
N VAL A 380 6.37 -4.48 -22.66
CA VAL A 380 6.42 -5.78 -21.96
C VAL A 380 5.02 -6.19 -21.51
N LYS A 381 4.25 -5.30 -20.90
CA LYS A 381 2.87 -5.55 -20.49
C LYS A 381 1.95 -5.89 -21.65
N ALA A 382 2.02 -5.13 -22.76
CA ALA A 382 1.18 -5.36 -23.93
C ALA A 382 1.46 -6.73 -24.59
N VAL A 383 2.73 -7.14 -24.66
CA VAL A 383 3.10 -8.48 -25.15
C VAL A 383 2.61 -9.56 -24.18
N ARG A 384 2.76 -9.35 -22.87
CA ARG A 384 2.30 -10.29 -21.85
C ARG A 384 0.78 -10.48 -21.88
N GLU A 385 0.00 -9.40 -22.02
CA GLU A 385 -1.46 -9.46 -22.16
C GLU A 385 -1.87 -10.30 -23.37
N LYS A 386 -1.15 -10.16 -24.51
CA LYS A 386 -1.37 -11.01 -25.69
C LYS A 386 -0.97 -12.46 -25.47
N PHE A 387 0.08 -12.71 -24.72
CA PHE A 387 0.47 -14.07 -24.33
C PHE A 387 -0.62 -14.73 -23.48
N ASP A 388 -1.13 -14.01 -22.48
CA ASP A 388 -2.22 -14.49 -21.62
C ASP A 388 -3.48 -14.78 -22.46
N GLU A 389 -3.81 -13.91 -23.45
CA GLU A 389 -4.95 -14.10 -24.37
C GLU A 389 -4.82 -15.40 -25.20
N TYR A 390 -3.60 -15.72 -25.66
CA TYR A 390 -3.32 -16.91 -26.46
C TYR A 390 -2.95 -18.16 -25.64
N GLY A 391 -2.93 -18.07 -24.32
CA GLY A 391 -2.51 -19.15 -23.43
C GLY A 391 -1.02 -19.48 -23.54
N LEU A 392 -0.20 -18.49 -23.92
CA LEU A 392 1.25 -18.59 -23.99
C LEU A 392 1.89 -18.18 -22.64
N ASP A 393 3.12 -18.61 -22.43
CA ASP A 393 3.95 -18.17 -21.30
C ASP A 393 5.39 -17.85 -21.74
N ALA A 394 6.28 -17.54 -20.80
CA ALA A 394 7.66 -17.18 -21.06
C ALA A 394 8.45 -18.22 -21.91
N ARG A 395 8.00 -19.47 -21.96
CA ARG A 395 8.62 -20.52 -22.80
C ARG A 395 8.52 -20.23 -24.30
N ALA A 396 7.57 -19.39 -24.71
CA ALA A 396 7.44 -18.99 -26.12
C ALA A 396 8.63 -18.12 -26.60
N PHE A 397 9.44 -17.59 -25.69
CA PHE A 397 10.69 -16.89 -26.01
C PHE A 397 11.91 -17.83 -26.14
N SER A 398 11.71 -19.16 -26.05
CA SER A 398 12.82 -20.10 -26.19
C SER A 398 13.51 -19.98 -27.55
N GLY A 399 14.83 -19.75 -27.53
CA GLY A 399 15.63 -19.54 -28.73
C GLY A 399 15.68 -18.12 -29.25
N LEU A 400 14.93 -17.17 -28.64
CA LEU A 400 14.97 -15.75 -28.97
C LEU A 400 15.94 -15.01 -28.05
N LYS A 401 16.63 -14.02 -28.60
CA LYS A 401 17.43 -13.05 -27.84
C LYS A 401 16.53 -11.87 -27.43
N ILE A 402 16.64 -11.42 -26.19
CA ILE A 402 15.77 -10.39 -25.62
C ILE A 402 16.60 -9.16 -25.28
N ALA A 403 16.22 -8.00 -25.81
CA ALA A 403 16.83 -6.72 -25.49
C ALA A 403 15.88 -5.80 -24.72
N ALA A 404 16.43 -5.04 -23.77
CA ALA A 404 15.72 -4.01 -23.02
C ALA A 404 16.45 -2.67 -23.14
N VAL A 405 15.73 -1.59 -23.39
CA VAL A 405 16.30 -0.23 -23.52
C VAL A 405 16.89 0.32 -22.22
N GLY A 406 16.51 -0.24 -21.05
CA GLY A 406 17.00 0.22 -19.77
C GLY A 406 16.53 -0.64 -18.60
N ASP A 407 17.09 -0.38 -17.40
CA ASP A 407 16.94 -1.21 -16.21
C ASP A 407 15.50 -1.50 -15.82
N LYS A 408 14.61 -0.52 -15.83
CA LYS A 408 13.19 -0.73 -15.47
C LYS A 408 12.47 -1.68 -16.43
N THR A 409 12.85 -1.65 -17.72
CA THR A 409 12.30 -2.57 -18.71
C THR A 409 12.89 -3.96 -18.49
N ALA A 410 14.19 -4.04 -18.20
CA ALA A 410 14.87 -5.29 -17.85
C ALA A 410 14.26 -5.93 -16.60
N GLU A 411 14.01 -5.17 -15.53
CA GLU A 411 13.33 -5.63 -14.32
C GLU A 411 11.94 -6.21 -14.62
N ALA A 412 11.16 -5.57 -15.51
CA ALA A 412 9.84 -6.06 -15.89
C ALA A 412 9.92 -7.39 -16.65
N ILE A 413 10.94 -7.57 -17.49
CA ILE A 413 11.22 -8.82 -18.22
C ILE A 413 11.66 -9.92 -17.24
N VAL A 414 12.54 -9.60 -16.29
CA VAL A 414 12.98 -10.53 -15.23
C VAL A 414 11.80 -10.95 -14.36
N ALA A 415 10.91 -10.03 -14.01
CA ALA A 415 9.68 -10.33 -13.27
C ALA A 415 8.70 -11.24 -14.05
N TRP A 416 8.83 -11.30 -15.36
CA TRP A 416 8.11 -12.26 -16.23
C TRP A 416 8.78 -13.63 -16.30
N GLY A 417 9.99 -13.76 -15.75
CA GLY A 417 10.77 -15.01 -15.73
C GLY A 417 11.79 -15.14 -16.85
N ILE A 418 12.16 -14.03 -17.52
CA ILE A 418 13.09 -14.01 -18.64
C ILE A 418 14.29 -13.11 -18.28
N LYS A 419 15.51 -13.57 -18.55
CA LYS A 419 16.71 -12.72 -18.40
C LYS A 419 16.95 -12.04 -19.75
N PRO A 420 17.04 -10.70 -19.82
CA PRO A 420 17.47 -10.01 -21.03
C PRO A 420 18.90 -10.38 -21.43
N ASP A 421 19.14 -10.54 -22.73
CA ASP A 421 20.48 -10.81 -23.30
C ASP A 421 21.26 -9.53 -23.52
N LEU A 422 20.54 -8.40 -23.79
CA LEU A 422 21.13 -7.10 -24.05
C LEU A 422 20.41 -6.00 -23.27
N VAL A 423 21.18 -5.24 -22.51
CA VAL A 423 20.77 -3.97 -21.88
C VAL A 423 21.93 -3.00 -22.11
N PRO A 424 21.69 -1.74 -22.52
CA PRO A 424 22.75 -0.78 -22.76
C PRO A 424 23.73 -0.66 -21.59
N SER A 425 25.03 -0.75 -21.88
CA SER A 425 26.10 -0.58 -20.89
C SER A 425 26.35 0.90 -20.54
N GLY A 426 25.94 1.81 -21.43
CA GLY A 426 26.11 3.25 -21.31
C GLY A 426 24.78 3.97 -21.08
N GLU A 427 24.38 4.82 -22.04
CA GLU A 427 23.12 5.57 -21.96
C GLU A 427 21.91 4.66 -22.12
N GLN A 428 21.02 4.66 -21.15
CA GLN A 428 19.77 3.88 -21.18
C GLN A 428 18.74 4.53 -22.10
N SER A 429 18.99 4.45 -23.41
CA SER A 429 18.17 5.06 -24.46
C SER A 429 18.14 4.16 -25.71
N ALA A 430 17.27 4.50 -26.67
CA ALA A 430 17.26 3.84 -27.97
C ALA A 430 18.61 3.93 -28.68
N ARG A 431 19.34 5.04 -28.50
CA ARG A 431 20.69 5.24 -29.05
C ARG A 431 21.70 4.32 -28.37
N GLY A 432 21.76 4.30 -27.03
CA GLY A 432 22.67 3.42 -26.31
C GLY A 432 22.42 1.94 -26.61
N LEU A 433 21.15 1.56 -26.86
CA LEU A 433 20.82 0.19 -27.26
C LEU A 433 21.38 -0.13 -28.67
N VAL A 434 21.34 0.81 -29.61
CA VAL A 434 21.93 0.64 -30.94
C VAL A 434 23.46 0.56 -30.87
N GLU A 435 24.10 1.36 -30.01
CA GLU A 435 25.55 1.37 -29.83
C GLU A 435 26.09 0.01 -29.35
N ASP A 436 25.33 -0.70 -28.51
CA ASP A 436 25.70 -2.01 -27.98
C ASP A 436 25.10 -3.19 -28.80
N TRP A 437 24.31 -2.93 -29.85
CA TRP A 437 23.65 -3.98 -30.63
C TRP A 437 24.60 -4.62 -31.62
N PRO A 438 24.70 -5.96 -31.70
CA PRO A 438 25.56 -6.63 -32.65
C PRO A 438 25.04 -6.42 -34.10
N PRO A 439 25.93 -6.19 -35.08
CA PRO A 439 25.53 -6.21 -36.50
C PRO A 439 25.04 -7.61 -36.88
N TYR A 440 24.13 -7.68 -37.86
CA TYR A 440 23.66 -8.95 -38.40
C TYR A 440 24.80 -9.70 -39.09
N ASP A 441 24.93 -10.98 -38.80
CA ASP A 441 25.91 -11.88 -39.41
C ASP A 441 25.21 -13.10 -40.01
N GLU A 442 25.25 -13.23 -41.35
CA GLU A 442 24.58 -14.31 -42.08
C GLU A 442 25.01 -15.74 -41.67
N VAL A 443 26.15 -15.88 -41.03
CA VAL A 443 26.70 -17.19 -40.60
C VAL A 443 26.27 -17.51 -39.15
N LEU A 444 26.20 -16.49 -38.28
CA LEU A 444 25.92 -16.66 -36.84
C LEU A 444 24.43 -16.47 -36.51
N ASP A 445 23.72 -15.66 -37.27
CA ASP A 445 22.32 -15.33 -37.01
C ASP A 445 21.42 -15.99 -38.10
N PRO A 446 20.71 -17.07 -37.78
CA PRO A 446 19.88 -17.80 -38.75
C PRO A 446 18.70 -16.98 -39.26
N ILE A 447 18.31 -15.91 -38.56
CA ILE A 447 17.16 -15.07 -38.85
C ILE A 447 17.59 -13.59 -38.73
N ASN A 448 17.35 -12.78 -39.77
CA ASN A 448 17.72 -11.37 -39.78
C ASN A 448 16.63 -10.44 -39.21
N ARG A 449 15.69 -10.96 -38.40
CA ARG A 449 14.51 -10.20 -37.99
C ARG A 449 14.45 -9.90 -36.51
N VAL A 450 14.09 -8.63 -36.21
CA VAL A 450 13.85 -8.10 -34.85
C VAL A 450 12.37 -7.76 -34.71
N PHE A 451 11.70 -8.33 -33.70
CA PHE A 451 10.38 -7.87 -33.28
C PHE A 451 10.53 -6.68 -32.35
N LEU A 452 9.96 -5.53 -32.72
CA LEU A 452 10.03 -4.28 -31.96
C LEU A 452 8.63 -3.82 -31.52
N PRO A 453 8.08 -4.34 -30.41
CA PRO A 453 6.83 -3.83 -29.83
C PRO A 453 7.07 -2.49 -29.15
N ARG A 454 6.39 -1.41 -29.60
CA ARG A 454 6.57 -0.06 -29.04
C ARG A 454 5.29 0.77 -29.02
N ALA A 455 5.38 1.99 -28.47
CA ALA A 455 4.29 2.98 -28.49
C ALA A 455 4.07 3.55 -29.90
N ASP A 456 2.86 4.01 -30.17
CA ASP A 456 2.51 4.72 -31.43
C ASP A 456 3.25 6.05 -31.64
N ILE A 457 3.84 6.62 -30.58
CA ILE A 457 4.56 7.90 -30.61
C ILE A 457 6.09 7.72 -30.44
N ALA A 458 6.62 6.52 -30.64
CA ALA A 458 8.05 6.26 -30.50
C ALA A 458 8.87 6.91 -31.65
N THR A 459 10.15 7.24 -31.36
CA THR A 459 11.07 7.80 -32.35
C THR A 459 11.62 6.73 -33.29
N GLU A 460 12.05 7.11 -34.48
CA GLU A 460 12.60 6.20 -35.49
C GLU A 460 14.06 5.78 -35.20
N THR A 461 14.69 6.31 -34.17
CA THR A 461 16.12 6.11 -33.86
C THR A 461 16.51 4.63 -33.79
N LEU A 462 15.71 3.80 -33.12
CA LEU A 462 16.02 2.38 -32.97
C LEU A 462 15.80 1.60 -34.27
N VAL A 463 14.73 1.91 -35.02
CA VAL A 463 14.46 1.28 -36.29
C VAL A 463 15.58 1.60 -37.28
N ALA A 464 15.97 2.86 -37.42
CA ALA A 464 17.03 3.30 -38.33
C ALA A 464 18.36 2.63 -37.96
N GLY A 465 18.76 2.68 -36.66
CA GLY A 465 20.04 2.09 -36.22
C GLY A 465 20.10 0.57 -36.42
N LEU A 466 19.03 -0.16 -36.12
CA LEU A 466 19.00 -1.62 -36.36
C LEU A 466 19.05 -1.95 -37.87
N THR A 467 18.40 -1.13 -38.69
CA THR A 467 18.45 -1.31 -40.16
C THR A 467 19.85 -1.04 -40.72
N GLU A 468 20.56 -0.02 -40.18
CA GLU A 468 21.96 0.26 -40.56
C GLU A 468 22.90 -0.88 -40.15
N LEU A 469 22.56 -1.61 -39.07
CA LEU A 469 23.29 -2.81 -38.64
C LEU A 469 22.90 -4.09 -39.42
N GLY A 470 22.03 -3.99 -40.45
CA GLY A 470 21.67 -5.11 -41.32
C GLY A 470 20.43 -5.91 -40.87
N TRP A 471 19.75 -5.50 -39.80
CA TRP A 471 18.56 -6.18 -39.32
C TRP A 471 17.27 -5.71 -40.02
N GLU A 472 16.36 -6.64 -40.29
CA GLU A 472 14.97 -6.33 -40.70
C GLU A 472 14.13 -6.09 -39.41
N VAL A 473 13.56 -4.90 -39.27
CA VAL A 473 12.76 -4.54 -38.09
C VAL A 473 11.28 -4.68 -38.40
N ASP A 474 10.61 -5.58 -37.67
CA ASP A 474 9.15 -5.65 -37.62
C ASP A 474 8.63 -4.71 -36.53
N ASP A 475 8.46 -3.45 -36.89
CA ASP A 475 8.01 -2.36 -36.02
C ASP A 475 6.51 -2.45 -35.78
N VAL A 476 6.11 -2.77 -34.57
CA VAL A 476 4.72 -3.03 -34.23
C VAL A 476 4.24 -2.12 -33.10
N THR A 477 3.19 -1.36 -33.41
CA THR A 477 2.49 -0.59 -32.36
C THR A 477 1.83 -1.56 -31.37
N ALA A 478 2.45 -1.72 -30.21
CA ALA A 478 1.95 -2.59 -29.15
C ALA A 478 0.88 -1.90 -28.29
N TYR A 479 0.98 -0.59 -28.10
CA TYR A 479 0.05 0.22 -27.33
C TYR A 479 0.07 1.68 -27.80
N ARG A 480 -0.95 2.44 -27.39
CA ARG A 480 -1.04 3.89 -27.64
C ARG A 480 -0.98 4.64 -26.32
N THR A 481 -0.26 5.74 -26.31
CA THR A 481 -0.27 6.68 -25.20
C THR A 481 -1.20 7.83 -25.54
N VAL A 482 -2.35 7.89 -24.90
CA VAL A 482 -3.34 8.95 -25.10
C VAL A 482 -3.44 9.82 -23.84
N ARG A 483 -3.95 11.04 -24.03
CA ARG A 483 -4.28 11.89 -22.88
C ARG A 483 -5.41 11.23 -22.10
N ALA A 484 -5.27 11.15 -20.77
CA ALA A 484 -6.32 10.60 -19.91
C ALA A 484 -7.61 11.42 -19.97
N ALA A 485 -8.71 10.80 -19.63
CA ALA A 485 -9.97 11.51 -19.42
C ALA A 485 -9.82 12.55 -18.29
N PRO A 486 -10.56 13.68 -18.38
CA PRO A 486 -10.55 14.64 -17.30
C PRO A 486 -10.90 13.99 -15.95
N PRO A 487 -10.21 14.34 -14.86
CA PRO A 487 -10.52 13.80 -13.54
C PRO A 487 -11.96 14.17 -13.11
N PRO A 488 -12.52 13.48 -12.11
CA PRO A 488 -13.87 13.79 -11.60
C PRO A 488 -14.06 15.27 -11.29
N ALA A 489 -15.29 15.76 -11.44
CA ALA A 489 -15.60 17.19 -11.23
C ALA A 489 -15.13 17.73 -9.87
N PRO A 490 -15.29 17.02 -8.73
CA PRO A 490 -14.77 17.49 -7.44
C PRO A 490 -13.25 17.67 -7.42
N THR A 491 -12.49 16.77 -8.07
CA THR A 491 -11.02 16.88 -8.16
C THR A 491 -10.61 18.07 -9.02
N ARG A 492 -11.27 18.29 -10.16
CA ARG A 492 -11.01 19.47 -11.01
C ARG A 492 -11.30 20.78 -10.28
N GLU A 493 -12.39 20.83 -9.53
CA GLU A 493 -12.73 21.99 -8.70
C GLU A 493 -11.68 22.20 -7.60
N ALA A 494 -11.26 21.14 -6.93
CA ALA A 494 -10.21 21.21 -5.92
C ALA A 494 -8.87 21.74 -6.47
N ILE A 495 -8.50 21.38 -7.71
CA ILE A 495 -7.30 21.91 -8.38
C ILE A 495 -7.42 23.42 -8.61
N LYS A 496 -8.56 23.87 -9.13
CA LYS A 496 -8.79 25.30 -9.49
C LYS A 496 -8.97 26.20 -8.27
N THR A 497 -9.52 25.68 -7.18
CA THR A 497 -9.85 26.46 -5.96
C THR A 497 -8.78 26.40 -4.88
N GLY A 498 -7.61 25.77 -5.16
CA GLY A 498 -6.49 25.70 -4.21
C GLY A 498 -6.71 24.76 -3.03
N LYS A 499 -7.50 23.71 -3.21
CA LYS A 499 -7.70 22.65 -2.20
C LYS A 499 -6.53 21.66 -2.13
N PHE A 500 -5.60 21.71 -3.09
CA PHE A 500 -4.33 21.02 -3.04
C PHE A 500 -3.24 21.97 -2.53
N ASP A 501 -2.42 21.46 -1.62
CA ASP A 501 -1.27 22.21 -1.06
C ASP A 501 -0.11 22.26 -2.06
N ALA A 502 0.13 21.16 -2.78
CA ALA A 502 1.16 21.09 -3.80
C ALA A 502 0.76 20.22 -5.00
N VAL A 503 1.49 20.40 -6.10
CA VAL A 503 1.51 19.50 -7.28
C VAL A 503 2.96 19.15 -7.58
N VAL A 504 3.26 17.87 -7.84
CA VAL A 504 4.58 17.39 -8.21
C VAL A 504 4.63 16.95 -9.67
N PHE A 505 5.46 17.58 -10.49
CA PHE A 505 5.60 17.28 -11.92
C PHE A 505 6.90 16.51 -12.19
N THR A 506 6.76 15.31 -12.72
CA THR A 506 7.88 14.40 -13.02
C THR A 506 8.34 14.47 -14.49
N SER A 507 7.72 15.33 -15.31
CA SER A 507 8.11 15.57 -16.70
C SER A 507 7.32 16.75 -17.31
N SER A 508 7.84 17.32 -18.39
CA SER A 508 7.15 18.35 -19.18
C SER A 508 5.78 17.88 -19.72
N SER A 509 5.66 16.61 -20.06
CA SER A 509 4.38 16.05 -20.53
C SER A 509 3.32 16.02 -19.44
N THR A 510 3.69 15.74 -18.18
CA THR A 510 2.74 15.76 -17.07
C THR A 510 2.19 17.17 -16.80
N VAL A 511 2.99 18.22 -16.99
CA VAL A 511 2.54 19.62 -16.92
C VAL A 511 1.49 19.89 -18.01
N ARG A 512 1.85 19.67 -19.29
CA ARG A 512 0.96 19.93 -20.43
C ARG A 512 -0.35 19.15 -20.32
N ASN A 513 -0.25 17.91 -19.93
CA ASN A 513 -1.42 17.04 -19.83
C ASN A 513 -2.34 17.45 -18.68
N LEU A 514 -1.82 17.68 -17.47
CA LEU A 514 -2.63 18.12 -16.33
C LEU A 514 -3.37 19.42 -16.64
N VAL A 515 -2.65 20.44 -17.14
CA VAL A 515 -3.26 21.72 -17.52
C VAL A 515 -4.35 21.53 -18.57
N GLY A 516 -4.13 20.62 -19.52
CA GLY A 516 -5.09 20.31 -20.59
C GLY A 516 -6.36 19.59 -20.13
N ILE A 517 -6.29 18.71 -19.11
CA ILE A 517 -7.45 17.91 -18.67
C ILE A 517 -8.17 18.48 -17.44
N ALA A 518 -7.46 19.26 -16.60
CA ALA A 518 -7.98 19.74 -15.33
C ALA A 518 -7.93 21.26 -15.18
N GLY A 519 -7.20 21.96 -16.05
CA GLY A 519 -6.92 23.38 -15.93
C GLY A 519 -5.67 23.67 -15.07
N LYS A 520 -5.32 24.94 -14.93
CA LYS A 520 -4.16 25.36 -14.12
C LYS A 520 -4.43 25.16 -12.64
N PRO A 521 -3.45 24.65 -11.87
CA PRO A 521 -3.48 24.70 -10.42
C PRO A 521 -3.63 26.15 -9.91
N HIS A 522 -4.29 26.31 -8.78
CA HIS A 522 -4.50 27.61 -8.16
C HIS A 522 -3.17 28.28 -7.77
N ALA A 523 -3.11 29.60 -7.78
CA ALA A 523 -1.88 30.37 -7.48
C ALA A 523 -1.32 30.14 -6.06
N SER A 524 -2.12 29.63 -5.11
CA SER A 524 -1.65 29.26 -3.77
C SER A 524 -1.00 27.88 -3.73
N THR A 525 -1.23 27.02 -4.72
CA THR A 525 -0.69 25.66 -4.78
C THR A 525 0.80 25.72 -5.08
N VAL A 526 1.60 25.02 -4.28
CA VAL A 526 3.05 24.90 -4.45
C VAL A 526 3.34 23.99 -5.65
N ILE A 527 4.23 24.44 -6.53
CA ILE A 527 4.63 23.68 -7.73
C ILE A 527 6.05 23.14 -7.54
N ALA A 528 6.17 21.81 -7.50
CA ALA A 528 7.46 21.14 -7.47
C ALA A 528 7.73 20.39 -8.78
N VAL A 529 8.96 20.47 -9.30
CA VAL A 529 9.35 19.91 -10.60
C VAL A 529 10.62 19.08 -10.49
N ILE A 530 10.71 18.04 -11.33
CA ILE A 530 11.82 17.08 -11.32
C ILE A 530 13.12 17.65 -11.89
N GLY A 531 13.07 18.75 -12.63
CA GLY A 531 14.27 19.32 -13.24
C GLY A 531 14.00 20.45 -14.21
N PRO A 532 15.05 21.06 -14.82
CA PRO A 532 14.99 22.31 -15.57
C PRO A 532 14.06 22.28 -16.80
N ALA A 533 14.00 21.19 -17.55
CA ALA A 533 13.12 21.08 -18.70
C ALA A 533 11.63 21.09 -18.29
N THR A 534 11.31 20.51 -17.14
CA THR A 534 9.95 20.53 -16.57
C THR A 534 9.62 21.90 -16.01
N MET A 535 10.60 22.56 -15.37
CA MET A 535 10.46 23.93 -14.88
C MET A 535 10.11 24.89 -16.02
N LYS A 536 10.89 24.90 -17.10
CA LYS A 536 10.62 25.73 -18.29
C LYS A 536 9.20 25.51 -18.81
N THR A 537 8.76 24.26 -18.93
CA THR A 537 7.39 23.94 -19.40
C THR A 537 6.32 24.44 -18.40
N ALA A 538 6.56 24.36 -17.09
CA ALA A 538 5.63 24.87 -16.08
C ALA A 538 5.50 26.40 -16.20
N GLU A 539 6.60 27.13 -16.37
CA GLU A 539 6.64 28.57 -16.57
C GLU A 539 5.95 29.02 -17.86
N GLU A 540 6.17 28.29 -18.98
CA GLU A 540 5.47 28.51 -20.26
C GLU A 540 3.95 28.39 -20.10
N HIS A 541 3.48 27.55 -19.18
CA HIS A 541 2.07 27.42 -18.83
C HIS A 541 1.61 28.41 -17.75
N GLY A 542 2.48 29.34 -17.33
CA GLY A 542 2.20 30.39 -16.34
C GLY A 542 2.05 29.83 -14.92
N LEU A 543 2.78 28.76 -14.58
CA LEU A 543 2.93 28.21 -13.24
C LEU A 543 4.24 28.74 -12.64
N ARG A 544 4.19 29.19 -11.39
CA ARG A 544 5.40 29.56 -10.66
C ARG A 544 5.97 28.33 -9.98
N VAL A 545 7.18 27.93 -10.31
CA VAL A 545 7.88 26.84 -9.67
C VAL A 545 8.42 27.28 -8.29
N ASP A 546 8.14 26.50 -7.26
CA ASP A 546 8.51 26.80 -5.88
C ASP A 546 9.62 25.85 -5.37
N ALA A 547 9.72 24.62 -5.91
CA ALA A 547 10.75 23.63 -5.57
C ALA A 547 11.17 22.86 -6.82
N MET A 548 12.45 22.50 -6.89
CA MET A 548 13.01 21.68 -7.96
C MET A 548 13.98 20.67 -7.37
N ALA A 549 13.93 19.42 -7.84
CA ALA A 549 14.88 18.39 -7.46
C ALA A 549 16.31 18.76 -7.96
N GLU A 550 17.33 18.40 -7.18
CA GLU A 550 18.72 18.63 -7.54
C GLU A 550 19.14 17.67 -8.67
N HIS A 551 18.74 16.41 -8.57
CA HIS A 551 18.87 15.43 -9.64
C HIS A 551 17.50 14.89 -10.05
N PRO A 552 17.32 14.45 -11.32
CA PRO A 552 16.00 14.09 -11.85
C PRO A 552 15.51 12.71 -11.38
N SER A 553 15.26 12.57 -10.08
CA SER A 553 14.66 11.38 -9.48
C SER A 553 13.34 11.67 -8.77
N ALA A 554 12.50 10.66 -8.62
CA ALA A 554 11.22 10.79 -7.93
C ALA A 554 11.42 11.01 -6.43
N GLU A 555 12.44 10.41 -5.87
CA GLU A 555 12.85 10.52 -4.48
C GLU A 555 13.29 11.94 -4.15
N GLU A 556 14.19 12.51 -4.95
CA GLU A 556 14.69 13.87 -4.73
C GLU A 556 13.63 14.94 -4.99
N LEU A 557 12.68 14.69 -5.89
CA LEU A 557 11.52 15.56 -6.06
C LEU A 557 10.68 15.63 -4.78
N ALA A 558 10.47 14.50 -4.10
CA ALA A 558 9.78 14.49 -2.82
C ALA A 558 10.60 15.19 -1.73
N ASP A 559 11.92 14.99 -1.72
CA ASP A 559 12.84 15.61 -0.76
C ASP A 559 12.90 17.13 -0.93
N ALA A 560 12.98 17.63 -2.16
CA ALA A 560 12.93 19.05 -2.46
C ALA A 560 11.61 19.71 -1.99
N LEU A 561 10.48 19.05 -2.21
CA LEU A 561 9.20 19.55 -1.70
C LEU A 561 9.14 19.50 -0.17
N ALA A 562 9.70 18.46 0.46
CA ALA A 562 9.77 18.36 1.91
C ALA A 562 10.65 19.44 2.52
N GLN A 563 11.79 19.75 1.90
CA GLN A 563 12.64 20.86 2.34
C GLN A 563 11.90 22.20 2.24
N PHE A 564 11.22 22.45 1.12
CA PHE A 564 10.38 23.65 0.98
C PHE A 564 9.30 23.74 2.09
N GLY A 565 8.67 22.61 2.43
CA GLY A 565 7.69 22.54 3.53
C GLY A 565 8.30 22.83 4.89
N ALA A 566 9.52 22.32 5.16
CA ALA A 566 10.27 22.57 6.39
C ALA A 566 10.64 24.07 6.51
N ASP A 567 11.26 24.64 5.47
CA ASP A 567 11.66 26.05 5.45
C ASP A 567 10.47 26.99 5.66
N ARG A 568 9.35 26.63 5.03
CA ARG A 568 8.09 27.38 5.19
C ARG A 568 7.57 27.31 6.63
N ARG A 569 7.57 26.14 7.25
CA ARG A 569 7.16 25.94 8.66
C ARG A 569 8.06 26.76 9.58
N ASP A 570 9.36 26.62 9.41
CA ASP A 570 10.35 27.29 10.26
C ASP A 570 10.25 28.81 10.13
N GLY A 571 9.93 29.31 8.92
CA GLY A 571 9.62 30.73 8.71
C GLY A 571 8.40 31.21 9.49
N PHE A 572 7.31 30.43 9.59
CA PHE A 572 6.17 30.79 10.43
C PHE A 572 6.52 30.79 11.92
N LEU A 573 7.24 29.76 12.37
CA LEU A 573 7.66 29.64 13.78
C LEU A 573 8.58 30.81 14.18
N ALA A 574 9.54 31.19 13.32
CA ALA A 574 10.42 32.33 13.55
C ALA A 574 9.67 33.68 13.58
N ALA A 575 8.57 33.77 12.84
CA ALA A 575 7.70 34.97 12.84
C ALA A 575 6.69 34.98 13.99
N GLY A 576 6.60 33.92 14.81
CA GLY A 576 5.55 33.78 15.83
C GLY A 576 4.15 33.62 15.23
N GLU A 577 4.05 33.18 13.95
CA GLU A 577 2.78 33.01 13.24
C GLU A 577 2.33 31.54 13.30
N PRO A 578 1.02 31.27 13.29
CA PRO A 578 0.51 29.90 13.21
C PRO A 578 0.97 29.22 11.90
N VAL A 579 1.49 28.01 12.01
CA VAL A 579 1.86 27.21 10.83
C VAL A 579 0.59 26.86 10.06
N THR A 580 0.47 27.34 8.82
CA THR A 580 -0.67 27.09 7.94
C THR A 580 -0.25 26.43 6.66
N ARG A 581 -1.08 25.52 6.13
CA ARG A 581 -0.86 24.87 4.84
C ARG A 581 -1.14 25.83 3.68
N PRO A 582 -0.55 25.60 2.50
CA PRO A 582 -0.83 26.43 1.32
C PRO A 582 -2.31 26.57 0.98
N SER A 583 -3.10 25.50 1.12
CA SER A 583 -4.55 25.48 0.88
C SER A 583 -5.39 26.27 1.92
N GLU A 584 -4.83 26.57 3.10
CA GLU A 584 -5.50 27.29 4.19
C GLU A 584 -5.33 28.82 4.10
N ARG A 585 -4.58 29.30 3.12
CA ARG A 585 -4.40 30.73 2.91
C ARG A 585 -5.72 31.42 2.60
N ARG A 586 -6.02 32.49 3.35
CA ARG A 586 -7.18 33.34 3.04
C ARG A 586 -6.96 34.06 1.70
N PRO A 587 -7.99 34.17 0.83
CA PRO A 587 -7.93 35.00 -0.36
C PRO A 587 -7.61 36.44 0.10
N GLY A 588 -6.51 37.03 -0.38
CA GLY A 588 -6.13 38.39 -0.07
C GLY A 588 -4.84 38.60 0.73
N SER A 589 -4.25 37.58 1.33
CA SER A 589 -2.91 37.71 1.92
C SER A 589 -1.85 37.73 0.82
N ARG A 590 -1.29 38.92 0.48
CA ARG A 590 -0.13 39.02 -0.43
C ARG A 590 1.03 38.22 0.15
N ARG A 591 1.63 37.34 -0.67
CA ARG A 591 2.94 36.77 -0.37
C ARG A 591 3.92 37.91 -0.13
N LYS A 592 4.49 37.99 1.07
CA LYS A 592 5.72 38.76 1.25
C LYS A 592 6.81 37.98 0.51
N SER A 593 7.43 38.61 -0.44
CA SER A 593 8.54 38.14 -1.28
C SER A 593 9.75 37.82 -0.45
#